data_9b634e21f4ba1412aa62f7ae99c3eb85
#
_entry.id   9b634e21f4ba1412aa62f7ae99c3eb85
#
_cell.length_a   1.000
_cell.length_b   1.000
_cell.length_c   1.000
_cell.angle_alpha   90.00
_cell.angle_beta   90.00
_cell.angle_gamma   90.00
#
_symmetry.space_group_name_H-M   'P 1'
#
loop_
_entity.id
_entity.type
_entity.pdbx_description
1 polymer ?
#
loop_
_entity_poly.entity_id
_entity_poly.type
_entity_poly.pdbx_seq_one_letter_code
_entity_poly.pdbx_strand_id
1 'polypeptide(L)'
;MLTQAISGILTLFAASSVYADVDFTGGAQSAIDLDTASTARAFAQEIDATVVDSKTLLSYGANGANANDAGVLSAYLKAGAALSDTAPRYARFELSNGDTSINRPIFFNTPIGCSGTATTALACTLTPIAGGNGSHFVVFKFAPTTPLTKDDFVGMHFATAATDGVKIKSTAQDIKINYTLHTNEVSAVQNQTGASVAATKSNLPYINFKASLNFAVTPASGLVAEVEKDFLKFTPNNTIGSLGEITYNKVPNVHKADGDITGLTTLLQNTTKLEVIGDMTGLQDVNADGTAKGTYPTASTSTDPRIYLGTTSCAIGGTFETTASGDNSLGFSSLTADKAVFNISNFLTGGTNNLKLCMKPAIGVSGNENSQVVIPESDYTVKLVPVQGTGFVFSGSTQTLSSVTHNGTVLEAPYFTLTSGYISRFILSHLNPNGKDAKYTIKVQTDEGSTPVLGTTTGTLKKGTILQIPAGNIVTKFTKTDGSGDGKPRGSAVFTIVAPNNDVQGVYQTVNPSGEVTSIPMTRPGGADGN
;
A
#
# COMPACT_ATOMS: atom_id res chain seq x y z
N MET A 1 18.47 6.20 55.46
CA MET A 1 17.40 6.66 54.58
C MET A 1 17.03 5.62 53.51
N LEU A 2 16.95 4.35 53.87
CA LEU A 2 16.61 3.27 52.94
C LEU A 2 15.43 2.40 53.41
N THR A 3 14.78 2.78 54.49
CA THR A 3 13.74 1.97 55.17
C THR A 3 12.33 2.47 54.92
N GLN A 4 12.10 3.55 54.19
CA GLN A 4 10.76 4.13 53.97
C GLN A 4 10.15 3.85 52.59
N ALA A 5 10.86 3.22 51.65
CA ALA A 5 10.36 2.96 50.29
C ALA A 5 9.60 1.61 50.14
N ILE A 6 9.60 0.76 51.13
CA ILE A 6 9.00 -0.60 51.06
C ILE A 6 7.60 -0.67 51.66
N SER A 7 7.14 0.35 52.42
CA SER A 7 5.88 0.30 53.16
C SER A 7 4.61 0.69 52.37
N GLY A 8 4.75 1.15 51.14
CA GLY A 8 3.61 1.70 50.38
C GLY A 8 2.92 0.75 49.39
N ILE A 9 3.42 -0.46 49.15
CA ILE A 9 2.95 -1.35 48.08
C ILE A 9 2.07 -2.51 48.58
N LEU A 10 1.91 -2.69 49.86
CA LEU A 10 1.32 -3.93 50.41
C LEU A 10 -0.20 -3.92 50.67
N THR A 11 -0.98 -3.00 50.18
CA THR A 11 -2.40 -2.91 50.62
C THR A 11 -3.47 -3.09 49.54
N LEU A 12 -3.20 -3.72 48.37
CA LEU A 12 -4.28 -3.86 47.38
C LEU A 12 -4.44 -5.24 46.74
N PHE A 13 -4.05 -6.32 47.36
CA PHE A 13 -4.24 -7.67 46.80
C PHE A 13 -5.02 -8.63 47.68
N ALA A 14 -6.12 -8.19 48.28
CA ALA A 14 -7.03 -9.08 48.99
C ALA A 14 -8.40 -9.10 48.28
N ALA A 15 -8.48 -9.79 47.16
CA ALA A 15 -9.73 -10.34 46.65
C ALA A 15 -9.40 -11.73 46.08
N SER A 16 -9.57 -12.75 46.90
CA SER A 16 -9.55 -14.13 46.43
C SER A 16 -10.79 -14.40 45.59
N SER A 17 -10.73 -14.11 44.31
CA SER A 17 -11.71 -14.66 43.38
C SER A 17 -11.28 -16.12 43.06
N VAL A 18 -12.20 -17.03 43.19
CA VAL A 18 -12.05 -18.41 42.69
C VAL A 18 -11.99 -18.30 41.20
N TYR A 19 -10.80 -18.42 40.62
CA TYR A 19 -10.62 -18.46 39.19
C TYR A 19 -10.82 -19.89 38.71
N ALA A 20 -11.60 -20.05 37.65
CA ALA A 20 -11.77 -21.31 36.98
C ALA A 20 -10.46 -21.73 36.27
N ASP A 21 -10.34 -23.00 36.04
CA ASP A 21 -9.20 -23.65 35.36
C ASP A 21 -8.92 -22.95 34.00
N VAL A 22 -7.73 -22.40 33.80
CA VAL A 22 -7.38 -21.71 32.56
C VAL A 22 -6.66 -22.68 31.64
N ASP A 23 -7.26 -22.99 30.52
CA ASP A 23 -6.67 -23.77 29.45
C ASP A 23 -5.82 -22.86 28.55
N PHE A 24 -4.51 -23.04 28.55
CA PHE A 24 -3.61 -22.29 27.67
C PHE A 24 -3.81 -22.61 26.17
N THR A 25 -4.41 -23.74 25.85
CA THR A 25 -4.58 -24.21 24.47
C THR A 25 -6.05 -24.19 24.01
N GLY A 26 -6.99 -24.00 24.95
CA GLY A 26 -8.44 -24.02 24.70
C GLY A 26 -9.02 -22.65 24.34
N GLY A 27 -10.13 -22.68 23.62
CA GLY A 27 -10.90 -21.49 23.29
C GLY A 27 -10.52 -20.79 21.99
N ALA A 28 -11.24 -19.73 21.69
CA ALA A 28 -11.05 -18.95 20.45
C ALA A 28 -9.72 -18.22 20.39
N GLN A 29 -9.02 -18.06 21.54
CA GLN A 29 -7.72 -17.38 21.62
C GLN A 29 -6.84 -18.04 22.69
N SER A 30 -6.01 -18.98 22.27
CA SER A 30 -5.01 -19.61 23.14
C SER A 30 -3.97 -18.61 23.66
N ALA A 31 -3.42 -18.84 24.85
CA ALA A 31 -2.29 -18.06 25.35
C ALA A 31 -1.07 -18.14 24.43
N ILE A 32 -0.20 -17.12 24.51
CA ILE A 32 1.03 -17.03 23.72
C ILE A 32 2.04 -18.03 24.28
N ASP A 33 2.45 -19.00 23.47
CA ASP A 33 3.59 -19.87 23.79
C ASP A 33 4.88 -19.10 23.49
N LEU A 34 5.53 -18.61 24.52
CA LEU A 34 6.76 -17.81 24.39
C LEU A 34 7.97 -18.63 23.88
N ASP A 35 7.90 -19.96 23.90
CA ASP A 35 8.93 -20.82 23.31
C ASP A 35 8.76 -20.98 21.79
N THR A 36 7.63 -20.49 21.24
CA THR A 36 7.28 -20.60 19.82
C THR A 36 7.04 -19.22 19.20
N ALA A 37 7.96 -18.74 18.37
CA ALA A 37 7.91 -17.41 17.80
C ALA A 37 6.64 -17.11 16.97
N SER A 38 6.03 -18.14 16.38
CA SER A 38 4.80 -17.98 15.56
C SER A 38 3.54 -17.69 16.38
N THR A 39 3.58 -17.84 17.70
CA THR A 39 2.43 -17.59 18.57
C THR A 39 2.36 -16.15 19.09
N ALA A 40 3.41 -15.34 18.88
CA ALA A 40 3.40 -13.93 19.24
C ALA A 40 2.14 -13.23 18.72
N ARG A 41 1.47 -12.46 19.59
CA ARG A 41 0.20 -11.84 19.25
C ARG A 41 0.40 -10.61 18.36
N ALA A 42 -0.30 -10.55 17.24
CA ALA A 42 -0.25 -9.42 16.34
C ALA A 42 -1.28 -8.35 16.74
N PHE A 43 -0.81 -7.14 17.02
CA PHE A 43 -1.65 -5.96 17.21
C PHE A 43 -1.47 -4.98 16.05
N ALA A 44 -2.48 -4.14 15.83
CA ALA A 44 -2.43 -3.15 14.76
C ALA A 44 -1.32 -2.12 15.01
N GLN A 45 -0.48 -1.91 14.02
CA GLN A 45 0.56 -0.87 14.05
C GLN A 45 -0.05 0.54 14.11
N GLU A 46 -1.25 0.70 13.61
CA GLU A 46 -2.01 1.94 13.54
C GLU A 46 -2.74 2.29 14.85
N ILE A 47 -2.58 1.50 15.92
CA ILE A 47 -3.13 1.87 17.24
C ILE A 47 -2.57 3.22 17.67
N ASP A 48 -3.47 4.15 18.01
CA ASP A 48 -3.08 5.46 18.51
C ASP A 48 -2.51 5.34 19.93
N ALA A 49 -1.19 5.32 20.01
CA ALA A 49 -0.45 5.30 21.27
C ALA A 49 -0.11 6.71 21.81
N THR A 50 -0.56 7.77 21.12
CA THR A 50 -0.14 9.16 21.40
C THR A 50 -1.09 9.91 22.34
N VAL A 51 -2.11 9.28 22.88
CA VAL A 51 -3.03 9.93 23.81
C VAL A 51 -2.24 10.44 25.01
N VAL A 52 -2.21 11.75 25.14
CA VAL A 52 -1.43 12.51 26.12
C VAL A 52 -1.64 11.96 27.53
N ASP A 53 -0.55 11.64 28.22
CA ASP A 53 -0.44 11.19 29.63
C ASP A 53 -1.02 9.82 29.98
N SER A 54 -1.69 9.12 29.09
CA SER A 54 -2.08 7.74 29.33
C SER A 54 -1.51 6.85 28.22
N LYS A 55 -0.56 5.99 28.56
CA LYS A 55 -0.09 4.94 27.67
C LYS A 55 -1.29 4.14 27.18
N THR A 56 -1.43 3.94 25.88
CA THR A 56 -2.49 3.09 25.34
C THR A 56 -2.40 1.70 25.95
N LEU A 57 -3.50 1.24 26.51
CA LEU A 57 -3.60 -0.08 27.11
C LEU A 57 -3.97 -1.11 26.03
N LEU A 58 -3.09 -2.06 25.78
CA LEU A 58 -3.44 -3.29 25.08
C LEU A 58 -4.10 -4.20 26.13
N SER A 59 -5.41 -4.29 26.09
CA SER A 59 -6.15 -5.01 27.11
C SER A 59 -6.34 -6.48 26.75
N TYR A 60 -6.69 -7.24 27.77
CA TYR A 60 -7.18 -8.59 27.65
C TYR A 60 -8.50 -8.59 26.87
N GLY A 61 -8.55 -9.20 25.70
CA GLY A 61 -9.80 -9.31 24.93
C GLY A 61 -10.78 -10.25 25.62
N ALA A 62 -11.95 -9.74 25.93
CA ALA A 62 -13.05 -10.52 26.52
C ALA A 62 -13.75 -11.44 25.50
N ASN A 63 -13.08 -11.94 24.50
CA ASN A 63 -13.68 -12.70 23.39
C ASN A 63 -13.80 -14.20 23.62
N GLY A 64 -13.71 -14.66 24.86
CA GLY A 64 -14.13 -16.00 25.20
C GLY A 64 -15.52 -15.97 25.80
N ALA A 65 -16.47 -16.66 25.20
CA ALA A 65 -17.78 -16.92 25.82
C ALA A 65 -17.69 -17.74 27.10
N ASN A 66 -16.48 -18.18 27.45
CA ASN A 66 -16.15 -18.97 28.62
C ASN A 66 -15.14 -18.22 29.49
N ALA A 67 -15.44 -18.14 30.77
CA ALA A 67 -14.55 -17.55 31.80
C ALA A 67 -13.17 -18.25 31.91
N ASN A 68 -12.95 -19.31 31.15
CA ASN A 68 -11.77 -20.16 31.17
C ASN A 68 -10.81 -19.90 29.99
N ASP A 69 -11.15 -18.99 29.06
CA ASP A 69 -10.28 -18.71 27.94
C ASP A 69 -9.10 -17.84 28.39
N ALA A 70 -7.89 -18.30 28.09
CA ALA A 70 -6.69 -17.49 28.21
C ALA A 70 -6.82 -16.30 27.24
N GLY A 71 -6.83 -15.08 27.73
CA GLY A 71 -6.98 -13.89 26.89
C GLY A 71 -5.78 -13.68 25.97
N VAL A 72 -5.94 -12.79 25.00
CA VAL A 72 -4.95 -12.51 23.95
C VAL A 72 -3.55 -12.18 24.46
N LEU A 73 -3.41 -11.67 25.67
CA LEU A 73 -2.13 -11.28 26.29
C LEU A 73 -1.58 -12.28 27.28
N SER A 74 -2.30 -13.35 27.60
CA SER A 74 -1.77 -14.42 28.47
C SER A 74 -0.62 -15.14 27.75
N ALA A 75 0.41 -15.49 28.51
CA ALA A 75 1.62 -16.08 27.97
C ALA A 75 2.18 -17.16 28.88
N TYR A 76 2.75 -18.19 28.32
CA TYR A 76 3.42 -19.28 29.04
C TYR A 76 4.70 -19.71 28.33
N LEU A 77 5.53 -20.42 29.07
CA LEU A 77 6.76 -21.04 28.56
C LEU A 77 7.15 -22.22 29.43
N LYS A 78 8.05 -23.08 28.94
CA LYS A 78 8.66 -24.11 29.75
C LYS A 78 9.58 -23.51 30.80
N ALA A 79 9.56 -24.06 32.02
CA ALA A 79 10.34 -23.57 33.15
C ALA A 79 11.86 -23.53 32.88
N GLY A 80 12.35 -24.44 32.03
CA GLY A 80 13.74 -24.45 31.56
C GLY A 80 14.75 -25.03 32.56
N ALA A 81 14.34 -25.33 33.80
CA ALA A 81 15.16 -26.01 34.81
C ALA A 81 14.36 -27.06 35.53
N ALA A 82 14.98 -28.18 35.86
CA ALA A 82 14.43 -29.19 36.74
C ALA A 82 14.77 -28.84 38.18
N LEU A 83 13.76 -28.87 39.05
CA LEU A 83 13.90 -28.56 40.46
C LEU A 83 13.46 -29.79 41.27
N SER A 84 14.38 -30.37 42.00
CA SER A 84 14.18 -31.65 42.69
C SER A 84 13.40 -31.52 44.01
N ASP A 85 13.06 -30.33 44.43
CA ASP A 85 12.36 -30.05 45.69
C ASP A 85 11.10 -29.21 45.45
N THR A 86 10.29 -29.07 46.50
CA THR A 86 9.07 -28.26 46.52
C THR A 86 9.30 -26.87 47.15
N ALA A 87 10.55 -26.45 47.30
CA ALA A 87 10.86 -25.15 47.86
C ALA A 87 10.31 -24.01 46.95
N PRO A 88 9.94 -22.85 47.53
CA PRO A 88 9.45 -21.74 46.74
C PRO A 88 10.44 -21.28 45.66
N ARG A 89 9.91 -20.95 44.48
CA ARG A 89 10.64 -20.41 43.35
C ARG A 89 10.04 -19.07 42.94
N TYR A 90 10.81 -18.33 42.16
CA TYR A 90 10.49 -16.95 41.81
C TYR A 90 10.63 -16.77 40.31
N ALA A 91 9.51 -16.69 39.61
CA ALA A 91 9.47 -16.44 38.17
C ALA A 91 9.38 -14.95 37.91
N ARG A 92 10.38 -14.40 37.25
CA ARG A 92 10.40 -13.01 36.78
C ARG A 92 10.11 -12.96 35.30
N PHE A 93 9.09 -12.19 34.95
CA PHE A 93 8.77 -11.80 33.57
C PHE A 93 9.03 -10.32 33.42
N GLU A 94 9.77 -9.92 32.39
CA GLU A 94 10.17 -8.56 32.14
C GLU A 94 9.95 -8.19 30.67
N LEU A 95 9.23 -7.10 30.41
CA LEU A 95 9.03 -6.57 29.07
C LEU A 95 10.30 -5.90 28.58
N SER A 96 10.77 -6.26 27.41
CA SER A 96 12.08 -5.83 26.88
C SER A 96 12.04 -4.62 25.97
N ASN A 97 10.96 -3.86 25.92
CA ASN A 97 10.89 -2.65 25.12
C ASN A 97 10.52 -1.44 26.00
N GLY A 98 11.50 -0.66 26.30
CA GLY A 98 11.65 0.46 27.24
C GLY A 98 10.45 1.34 27.62
N ASP A 99 9.40 1.43 26.82
CA ASP A 99 8.23 2.28 27.06
C ASP A 99 6.95 1.50 27.40
N THR A 100 7.10 0.26 27.85
CA THR A 100 5.98 -0.61 28.21
C THR A 100 5.87 -0.78 29.71
N SER A 101 4.65 -0.96 30.20
CA SER A 101 4.40 -1.34 31.59
C SER A 101 3.23 -2.31 31.69
N ILE A 102 3.31 -3.18 32.67
CA ILE A 102 2.29 -4.17 32.99
C ILE A 102 1.23 -3.54 33.88
N ASN A 103 -0.05 -3.78 33.58
CA ASN A 103 -1.15 -3.34 34.42
C ASN A 103 -1.94 -4.54 34.91
N ARG A 104 -1.92 -4.77 36.22
CA ARG A 104 -2.60 -5.86 36.93
C ARG A 104 -2.39 -7.25 36.34
N PRO A 105 -1.16 -7.73 36.14
CA PRO A 105 -0.96 -9.12 35.79
C PRO A 105 -1.26 -9.98 37.01
N ILE A 106 -1.90 -11.09 36.76
CA ILE A 106 -2.01 -12.17 37.73
C ILE A 106 -1.33 -13.41 37.19
N PHE A 107 -0.75 -14.18 38.06
CA PHE A 107 -0.30 -15.50 37.72
C PHE A 107 -1.49 -16.46 37.76
N PHE A 108 -1.45 -17.54 37.02
CA PHE A 108 -2.54 -18.50 37.02
C PHE A 108 -2.73 -19.09 38.41
N ASN A 109 -3.93 -18.98 38.90
CA ASN A 109 -4.28 -19.37 40.27
C ASN A 109 -4.77 -20.79 40.38
N THR A 110 -4.81 -21.50 39.31
CA THR A 110 -5.10 -22.91 39.22
C THR A 110 -4.09 -23.61 38.39
N PRO A 111 -4.09 -24.87 38.55
CA PRO A 111 -2.95 -25.75 38.44
C PRO A 111 -2.16 -25.64 37.14
N ILE A 112 -2.55 -24.89 36.12
CA ILE A 112 -1.83 -24.71 34.86
C ILE A 112 -0.56 -23.88 34.97
N GLY A 113 -0.40 -23.11 36.03
CA GLY A 113 0.72 -22.17 36.16
C GLY A 113 2.06 -22.79 36.51
N CYS A 114 2.11 -24.01 36.99
CA CYS A 114 3.29 -24.51 37.66
C CYS A 114 3.89 -25.82 37.14
N SER A 115 3.13 -26.70 36.56
CA SER A 115 3.70 -27.95 35.98
C SER A 115 2.66 -28.72 35.17
N GLY A 116 3.13 -29.70 34.42
CA GLY A 116 2.31 -30.56 33.60
C GLY A 116 2.27 -30.17 32.12
N THR A 117 1.27 -30.62 31.42
CA THR A 117 1.02 -30.18 30.05
C THR A 117 0.34 -28.85 30.03
N ALA A 118 0.29 -28.14 28.87
CA ALA A 118 -0.43 -26.89 28.70
C ALA A 118 -1.92 -27.00 29.04
N THR A 119 -2.46 -28.19 29.17
CA THR A 119 -3.88 -28.51 29.46
C THR A 119 -4.12 -29.16 30.82
N THR A 120 -3.09 -29.60 31.50
CA THR A 120 -3.21 -30.28 32.80
C THR A 120 -2.43 -29.57 33.87
N ALA A 121 -3.10 -29.30 34.90
CA ALA A 121 -2.75 -28.45 35.96
C ALA A 121 -2.11 -29.13 37.16
N LEU A 122 -1.11 -28.50 37.77
CA LEU A 122 -0.60 -28.86 39.09
C LEU A 122 -0.88 -27.75 40.09
N ALA A 123 -1.27 -28.13 41.29
CA ALA A 123 -1.57 -27.21 42.36
C ALA A 123 -0.30 -26.44 42.81
N CYS A 124 -0.31 -25.16 42.71
CA CYS A 124 0.70 -24.27 43.29
C CYS A 124 0.07 -23.13 44.04
N THR A 125 0.69 -22.71 45.11
CA THR A 125 0.38 -21.41 45.72
C THR A 125 1.18 -20.33 45.01
N LEU A 126 0.49 -19.38 44.40
CA LEU A 126 1.05 -18.30 43.59
C LEU A 126 0.83 -16.97 44.25
N THR A 127 1.85 -16.15 44.29
CA THR A 127 1.77 -14.81 44.90
C THR A 127 2.66 -13.85 44.12
N PRO A 128 2.11 -12.75 43.55
CA PRO A 128 2.94 -11.67 43.05
C PRO A 128 3.65 -10.99 44.24
N ILE A 129 4.97 -10.83 44.14
CA ILE A 129 5.78 -10.29 45.24
C ILE A 129 6.46 -8.98 44.89
N ALA A 130 6.66 -8.69 43.60
CA ALA A 130 7.28 -7.45 43.15
C ALA A 130 6.86 -7.11 41.70
N GLY A 131 6.98 -5.84 41.36
CA GLY A 131 6.59 -5.32 40.04
C GLY A 131 5.08 -5.33 39.85
N GLY A 132 4.64 -5.60 38.64
CA GLY A 132 3.22 -5.59 38.29
C GLY A 132 2.71 -4.21 37.93
N ASN A 133 1.63 -3.78 38.52
CA ASN A 133 0.91 -2.57 38.14
C ASN A 133 1.79 -1.32 37.96
N GLY A 134 1.93 -0.87 36.71
CA GLY A 134 2.76 0.28 36.34
C GLY A 134 4.25 -0.03 36.10
N SER A 135 4.70 -1.27 36.34
CA SER A 135 6.09 -1.70 36.15
C SER A 135 6.25 -2.39 34.79
N HIS A 136 7.49 -2.45 34.29
CA HIS A 136 7.83 -3.20 33.10
C HIS A 136 8.13 -4.70 33.41
N PHE A 137 8.05 -5.10 34.66
CA PHE A 137 8.28 -6.49 35.11
C PHE A 137 7.29 -6.90 36.18
N VAL A 138 7.18 -8.21 36.38
CA VAL A 138 6.49 -8.84 37.49
C VAL A 138 7.28 -10.04 37.98
N VAL A 139 7.29 -10.26 39.30
CA VAL A 139 7.88 -11.42 39.94
C VAL A 139 6.78 -12.18 40.70
N PHE A 140 6.63 -13.44 40.37
CA PHE A 140 5.72 -14.35 41.06
C PHE A 140 6.52 -15.34 41.93
N LYS A 141 6.10 -15.45 43.19
CA LYS A 141 6.51 -16.58 44.03
C LYS A 141 5.55 -17.72 43.81
N PHE A 142 6.06 -18.89 43.60
CA PHE A 142 5.27 -20.12 43.55
C PHE A 142 5.94 -21.25 44.32
N ALA A 143 5.13 -22.10 44.95
CA ALA A 143 5.58 -23.27 45.68
C ALA A 143 4.89 -24.47 45.04
N PRO A 144 5.59 -25.22 44.19
CA PRO A 144 5.03 -26.42 43.56
C PRO A 144 4.80 -27.52 44.60
N THR A 145 3.69 -28.25 44.46
CA THR A 145 3.38 -29.37 45.34
C THR A 145 4.16 -30.64 44.97
N THR A 146 4.69 -30.67 43.77
CA THR A 146 5.59 -31.72 43.25
C THR A 146 6.80 -31.07 42.61
N PRO A 147 7.96 -31.74 42.56
CA PRO A 147 9.16 -31.20 41.87
C PRO A 147 8.87 -30.80 40.43
N LEU A 148 9.37 -29.62 40.02
CA LEU A 148 9.28 -29.14 38.67
C LEU A 148 10.26 -29.84 37.74
N THR A 149 9.81 -30.25 36.57
CA THR A 149 10.69 -30.64 35.46
C THR A 149 11.02 -29.42 34.59
N LYS A 150 12.06 -29.55 33.76
CA LYS A 150 12.44 -28.47 32.82
C LYS A 150 11.36 -28.17 31.76
N ASP A 151 10.47 -29.12 31.52
CA ASP A 151 9.44 -29.11 30.49
C ASP A 151 8.07 -28.68 31.03
N ASP A 152 7.94 -28.52 32.37
CA ASP A 152 6.73 -28.01 32.99
C ASP A 152 6.55 -26.52 32.65
N PHE A 153 5.29 -26.07 32.56
CA PHE A 153 4.95 -24.74 32.14
C PHE A 153 4.81 -23.76 33.31
N VAL A 154 5.27 -22.57 33.09
CA VAL A 154 4.99 -21.39 33.92
C VAL A 154 4.42 -20.27 33.04
N GLY A 155 3.48 -19.50 33.55
CA GLY A 155 2.79 -18.52 32.73
C GLY A 155 2.40 -17.24 33.47
N MET A 156 1.98 -16.26 32.66
CA MET A 156 1.49 -14.97 33.11
C MET A 156 0.10 -14.75 32.50
N HIS A 157 -0.85 -14.36 33.34
CA HIS A 157 -2.22 -14.08 32.92
C HIS A 157 -2.65 -12.69 33.43
N PHE A 158 -3.52 -12.03 32.69
CA PHE A 158 -4.12 -10.78 33.12
C PHE A 158 -5.53 -11.06 33.68
N ALA A 159 -5.94 -10.27 34.68
CA ALA A 159 -7.31 -10.32 35.16
C ALA A 159 -8.30 -9.91 34.05
N THR A 160 -9.55 -10.33 34.17
CA THR A 160 -10.59 -10.15 33.13
C THR A 160 -11.12 -8.73 33.00
N ALA A 161 -10.55 -7.75 33.69
CA ALA A 161 -10.99 -6.37 33.62
C ALA A 161 -10.41 -5.68 32.38
N ALA A 162 -11.23 -4.87 31.71
CA ALA A 162 -10.80 -4.05 30.56
C ALA A 162 -9.64 -3.07 30.89
N THR A 163 -9.30 -2.93 32.16
CA THR A 163 -8.18 -2.11 32.65
C THR A 163 -6.86 -2.88 32.78
N ASP A 164 -6.85 -4.17 32.50
CA ASP A 164 -5.69 -5.04 32.67
C ASP A 164 -5.00 -5.35 31.35
N GLY A 165 -3.68 -5.37 31.33
CA GLY A 165 -2.95 -5.61 30.09
C GLY A 165 -1.55 -4.99 30.05
N VAL A 166 -1.06 -4.73 28.86
CA VAL A 166 0.23 -4.10 28.62
C VAL A 166 0.01 -2.67 28.13
N LYS A 167 0.55 -1.70 28.86
CA LYS A 167 0.55 -0.29 28.44
C LYS A 167 1.70 -0.04 27.48
N ILE A 168 1.40 0.58 26.36
CA ILE A 168 2.36 0.93 25.31
C ILE A 168 2.38 2.43 25.08
N LYS A 169 3.52 2.95 24.67
CA LYS A 169 3.71 4.35 24.26
C LYS A 169 3.94 4.48 22.76
N SER A 170 4.31 3.39 22.10
CA SER A 170 4.60 3.34 20.68
C SER A 170 4.34 1.95 20.13
N THR A 171 3.93 1.88 18.87
CA THR A 171 3.79 0.65 18.07
C THR A 171 4.98 0.42 17.12
N ALA A 172 6.02 1.25 17.22
CA ALA A 172 7.16 1.19 16.30
C ALA A 172 8.08 -0.02 16.51
N GLN A 173 7.98 -0.68 17.66
CA GLN A 173 8.81 -1.84 18.00
C GLN A 173 7.98 -2.93 18.67
N ASP A 174 8.26 -4.17 18.31
CA ASP A 174 7.68 -5.34 18.93
C ASP A 174 8.05 -5.45 20.41
N ILE A 175 7.15 -6.03 21.20
CA ILE A 175 7.38 -6.27 22.62
C ILE A 175 7.83 -7.72 22.81
N LYS A 176 8.92 -7.89 23.54
CA LYS A 176 9.48 -9.20 23.89
C LYS A 176 9.44 -9.38 25.41
N ILE A 177 9.53 -10.63 25.85
CA ILE A 177 9.63 -10.97 27.27
C ILE A 177 10.99 -11.59 27.54
N ASN A 178 11.62 -11.14 28.62
CA ASN A 178 12.71 -11.85 29.27
C ASN A 178 12.12 -12.61 30.46
N TYR A 179 12.47 -13.89 30.56
CA TYR A 179 12.06 -14.76 31.66
C TYR A 179 13.28 -15.20 32.44
N THR A 180 13.21 -15.15 33.75
CA THR A 180 14.24 -15.69 34.65
C THR A 180 13.59 -16.41 35.82
N LEU A 181 14.02 -17.65 36.05
CA LEU A 181 13.61 -18.44 37.21
C LEU A 181 14.70 -18.37 38.28
N HIS A 182 14.33 -17.89 39.45
CA HIS A 182 15.22 -17.72 40.59
C HIS A 182 14.86 -18.68 41.73
N THR A 183 15.88 -19.08 42.48
CA THR A 183 15.74 -19.87 43.73
C THR A 183 15.62 -18.96 44.96
N ASN A 184 15.88 -17.66 44.81
CA ASN A 184 15.92 -16.69 45.91
C ASN A 184 15.08 -15.46 45.56
N GLU A 185 14.29 -14.97 46.52
CA GLU A 185 13.39 -13.83 46.37
C GLU A 185 14.12 -12.54 46.05
N VAL A 186 15.17 -12.21 46.81
CA VAL A 186 15.92 -10.96 46.65
C VAL A 186 16.55 -10.91 45.25
N SER A 187 17.09 -12.03 44.80
CA SER A 187 17.68 -12.13 43.45
C SER A 187 16.65 -11.94 42.35
N ALA A 188 15.45 -12.46 42.52
CA ALA A 188 14.36 -12.30 41.56
C ALA A 188 13.87 -10.84 41.50
N VAL A 189 13.68 -10.20 42.64
CA VAL A 189 13.23 -8.81 42.72
C VAL A 189 14.26 -7.85 42.13
N GLN A 190 15.55 -8.06 42.44
CA GLN A 190 16.66 -7.22 41.98
C GLN A 190 17.23 -7.60 40.60
N ASN A 191 16.68 -8.65 39.97
CA ASN A 191 17.18 -9.19 38.71
C ASN A 191 18.69 -9.55 38.73
N GLN A 192 19.12 -10.18 39.84
CA GLN A 192 20.52 -10.56 39.99
C GLN A 192 20.85 -11.78 39.14
N THR A 193 22.06 -11.81 38.63
CA THR A 193 22.64 -12.95 37.91
C THR A 193 23.49 -13.82 38.86
N GLY A 194 23.74 -15.08 38.50
CA GLY A 194 24.63 -15.95 39.25
C GLY A 194 23.94 -17.18 39.82
N ALA A 195 24.46 -17.72 40.92
CA ALA A 195 24.06 -19.04 41.48
C ALA A 195 22.60 -19.18 41.90
N SER A 196 21.88 -18.05 42.07
CA SER A 196 20.45 -18.05 42.38
C SER A 196 19.55 -18.13 41.15
N VAL A 197 20.10 -18.12 39.94
CA VAL A 197 19.37 -18.23 38.69
C VAL A 197 19.32 -19.69 38.26
N ALA A 198 18.13 -20.26 38.20
CA ALA A 198 17.92 -21.66 37.78
C ALA A 198 17.73 -21.75 36.25
N ALA A 199 17.07 -20.77 35.62
CA ALA A 199 16.91 -20.69 34.17
C ALA A 199 16.75 -19.24 33.72
N THR A 200 17.18 -18.97 32.48
CA THR A 200 16.98 -17.66 31.80
C THR A 200 16.62 -17.89 30.34
N LYS A 201 15.61 -17.17 29.87
CA LYS A 201 15.26 -17.05 28.45
C LYS A 201 15.08 -15.58 28.11
N SER A 202 15.68 -15.13 27.03
CA SER A 202 15.71 -13.72 26.66
C SER A 202 15.10 -13.47 25.30
N ASN A 203 14.53 -12.28 25.12
CA ASN A 203 13.98 -11.82 23.83
C ASN A 203 12.89 -12.72 23.25
N LEU A 204 12.10 -13.36 24.12
CA LEU A 204 10.99 -14.20 23.71
C LEU A 204 9.93 -13.36 23.00
N PRO A 205 9.48 -13.72 21.79
CA PRO A 205 8.46 -12.97 21.06
C PRO A 205 7.14 -12.97 21.84
N TYR A 206 6.57 -11.79 22.06
CA TYR A 206 5.33 -11.65 22.81
C TYR A 206 4.25 -10.92 22.02
N ILE A 207 4.50 -9.67 21.64
CA ILE A 207 3.59 -8.86 20.85
C ILE A 207 4.32 -8.33 19.63
N ASN A 208 3.72 -8.51 18.46
CA ASN A 208 4.18 -7.96 17.19
C ASN A 208 3.22 -6.84 16.77
N PHE A 209 3.76 -5.73 16.27
CA PHE A 209 2.95 -4.70 15.63
C PHE A 209 2.99 -4.85 14.12
N LYS A 210 1.83 -5.02 13.51
CA LYS A 210 1.68 -5.25 12.07
C LYS A 210 0.67 -4.27 11.48
N ALA A 211 0.88 -3.89 10.22
CA ALA A 211 -0.15 -3.17 9.50
C ALA A 211 -1.47 -3.95 9.57
N SER A 212 -2.55 -3.27 9.92
CA SER A 212 -3.89 -3.85 10.01
C SER A 212 -4.68 -3.70 8.71
N LEU A 213 -4.25 -2.77 7.86
CA LEU A 213 -4.82 -2.47 6.56
C LEU A 213 -3.75 -2.67 5.47
N ASN A 214 -4.07 -3.46 4.47
CA ASN A 214 -3.31 -3.57 3.23
C ASN A 214 -4.00 -2.75 2.16
N PHE A 215 -3.32 -1.71 1.66
CA PHE A 215 -3.72 -0.93 0.50
C PHE A 215 -2.69 -1.10 -0.60
N ALA A 216 -3.08 -1.72 -1.69
CA ALA A 216 -2.21 -2.02 -2.82
C ALA A 216 -2.88 -1.68 -4.14
N VAL A 217 -2.09 -1.36 -5.14
CA VAL A 217 -2.53 -1.10 -6.51
C VAL A 217 -1.75 -1.96 -7.47
N THR A 218 -2.46 -2.60 -8.37
CA THR A 218 -1.88 -3.27 -9.54
C THR A 218 -2.17 -2.41 -10.77
N PRO A 219 -1.21 -1.64 -11.30
CA PRO A 219 -1.40 -0.84 -12.49
C PRO A 219 -1.83 -1.72 -13.68
N ALA A 220 -2.75 -1.25 -14.50
CA ALA A 220 -3.02 -1.88 -15.79
C ALA A 220 -1.85 -1.62 -16.75
N SER A 221 -1.78 -2.37 -17.86
CA SER A 221 -0.96 -1.97 -18.99
C SER A 221 -1.38 -0.58 -19.46
N GLY A 222 -0.43 0.30 -19.79
CA GLY A 222 -0.72 1.67 -20.20
C GLY A 222 -1.83 1.77 -21.24
N LEU A 223 -2.73 2.72 -21.09
CA LEU A 223 -3.76 3.00 -22.06
C LEU A 223 -3.19 3.88 -23.17
N VAL A 224 -3.55 3.58 -24.41
CA VAL A 224 -3.14 4.37 -25.57
C VAL A 224 -4.39 4.95 -26.21
N ALA A 225 -4.49 6.26 -26.27
CA ALA A 225 -5.53 6.94 -27.05
C ALA A 225 -5.14 6.96 -28.52
N GLU A 226 -6.08 6.57 -29.40
CA GLU A 226 -5.82 6.36 -30.83
C GLU A 226 -5.81 7.67 -31.61
N VAL A 227 -4.72 7.94 -32.30
CA VAL A 227 -4.59 9.06 -33.22
C VAL A 227 -5.59 9.00 -34.37
N GLU A 228 -5.91 7.80 -34.87
CA GLU A 228 -6.89 7.60 -35.95
C GLU A 228 -8.34 7.86 -35.52
N LYS A 229 -8.57 7.97 -34.22
CA LYS A 229 -9.86 8.32 -33.61
C LYS A 229 -9.81 9.69 -32.94
N ASP A 230 -8.90 10.57 -33.39
CA ASP A 230 -8.70 11.91 -32.83
C ASP A 230 -8.49 11.92 -31.31
N PHE A 231 -7.89 10.84 -30.79
CA PHE A 231 -7.69 10.60 -29.34
C PHE A 231 -8.99 10.52 -28.54
N LEU A 232 -10.10 10.13 -29.18
CA LEU A 232 -11.41 10.02 -28.54
C LEU A 232 -11.68 8.60 -28.01
N LYS A 233 -10.87 7.62 -28.37
CA LYS A 233 -10.99 6.22 -27.99
C LYS A 233 -9.64 5.63 -27.64
N PHE A 234 -9.67 4.56 -26.84
CA PHE A 234 -8.47 3.77 -26.53
C PHE A 234 -8.24 2.68 -27.59
N THR A 235 -7.00 2.30 -27.77
CA THR A 235 -6.60 1.17 -28.64
C THR A 235 -7.07 -0.18 -28.06
N PRO A 236 -7.61 -1.13 -28.85
CA PRO A 236 -8.08 -0.97 -30.22
C PRO A 236 -9.55 -0.53 -30.28
N ASN A 237 -9.80 0.72 -30.58
CA ASN A 237 -11.15 1.31 -30.77
C ASN A 237 -12.09 1.15 -29.55
N ASN A 238 -11.53 1.12 -28.33
CA ASN A 238 -12.28 0.93 -27.10
C ASN A 238 -12.75 2.25 -26.52
N THR A 239 -14.02 2.27 -26.06
CA THR A 239 -14.60 3.44 -25.38
C THR A 239 -14.34 3.42 -23.87
N ILE A 240 -13.79 2.33 -23.33
CA ILE A 240 -13.52 2.16 -21.90
C ILE A 240 -12.11 1.60 -21.73
N GLY A 241 -11.35 2.18 -20.81
CA GLY A 241 -10.02 1.72 -20.41
C GLY A 241 -9.94 1.42 -18.92
N SER A 242 -9.12 0.45 -18.53
CA SER A 242 -8.77 0.20 -17.14
C SER A 242 -7.48 0.91 -16.77
N LEU A 243 -7.50 1.66 -15.67
CA LEU A 243 -6.30 2.31 -15.10
C LEU A 243 -5.58 1.41 -14.09
N GLY A 244 -6.21 0.34 -13.63
CA GLY A 244 -5.61 -0.60 -12.68
C GLY A 244 -6.62 -1.22 -11.73
N GLU A 245 -6.10 -2.06 -10.85
CA GLU A 245 -6.86 -2.71 -9.79
C GLU A 245 -6.40 -2.20 -8.43
N ILE A 246 -7.35 -1.81 -7.60
CA ILE A 246 -7.13 -1.27 -6.27
C ILE A 246 -7.62 -2.33 -5.28
N THR A 247 -6.74 -2.73 -4.38
CA THR A 247 -7.03 -3.70 -3.33
C THR A 247 -6.90 -3.03 -1.97
N TYR A 248 -7.91 -3.17 -1.12
CA TYR A 248 -7.82 -2.77 0.28
C TYR A 248 -8.48 -3.84 1.16
N ASN A 249 -7.67 -4.46 1.99
CA ASN A 249 -8.06 -5.59 2.81
C ASN A 249 -7.63 -5.38 4.25
N LYS A 250 -8.42 -5.88 5.19
CA LYS A 250 -7.90 -6.07 6.53
C LYS A 250 -6.83 -7.16 6.52
N VAL A 251 -5.80 -6.97 7.32
CA VAL A 251 -4.83 -8.05 7.58
C VAL A 251 -5.46 -9.02 8.60
N PRO A 252 -5.53 -10.32 8.29
CA PRO A 252 -6.15 -11.28 9.19
C PRO A 252 -5.37 -11.42 10.51
N ASN A 253 -6.08 -11.77 11.59
CA ASN A 253 -5.51 -12.05 12.91
C ASN A 253 -4.68 -10.90 13.52
N VAL A 254 -5.01 -9.67 13.18
CA VAL A 254 -4.46 -8.47 13.82
C VAL A 254 -5.49 -7.92 14.80
N HIS A 255 -5.08 -7.68 16.04
CA HIS A 255 -5.94 -7.25 17.12
C HIS A 255 -5.98 -5.72 17.27
N LYS A 256 -7.12 -5.21 17.73
CA LYS A 256 -7.28 -3.85 18.27
C LYS A 256 -6.66 -3.77 19.67
N ALA A 257 -6.61 -2.56 20.22
CA ALA A 257 -6.11 -2.35 21.58
C ALA A 257 -6.92 -3.10 22.65
N ASP A 258 -8.21 -3.36 22.44
CA ASP A 258 -9.09 -4.11 23.34
C ASP A 258 -8.97 -5.64 23.19
N GLY A 259 -8.11 -6.12 22.32
CA GLY A 259 -7.88 -7.54 22.06
C GLY A 259 -8.78 -8.18 21.00
N ASP A 260 -9.80 -7.47 20.53
CA ASP A 260 -10.64 -7.96 19.43
C ASP A 260 -9.90 -7.94 18.09
N ILE A 261 -10.30 -8.82 17.18
CA ILE A 261 -9.76 -8.82 15.81
C ILE A 261 -10.24 -7.59 15.05
N THR A 262 -9.32 -6.92 14.36
CA THR A 262 -9.65 -5.76 13.52
C THR A 262 -10.59 -6.12 12.38
N GLY A 263 -11.55 -5.22 12.10
CA GLY A 263 -12.40 -5.28 10.91
C GLY A 263 -12.24 -4.01 10.08
N LEU A 264 -12.51 -4.04 8.78
CA LEU A 264 -12.41 -2.83 7.94
C LEU A 264 -13.26 -1.68 8.47
N THR A 265 -14.50 -1.96 8.89
CA THR A 265 -15.42 -0.96 9.48
C THR A 265 -14.96 -0.43 10.85
N THR A 266 -14.09 -1.16 11.51
CA THR A 266 -13.47 -0.73 12.76
C THR A 266 -12.25 0.16 12.49
N LEU A 267 -11.46 -0.19 11.48
CA LEU A 267 -10.26 0.53 11.09
C LEU A 267 -10.60 1.85 10.38
N LEU A 268 -11.58 1.84 9.49
CA LEU A 268 -11.96 2.94 8.61
C LEU A 268 -13.43 3.31 8.82
N GLN A 269 -13.72 4.59 8.91
CA GLN A 269 -15.09 5.08 8.97
C GLN A 269 -15.72 5.17 7.58
N ASN A 270 -17.05 5.23 7.55
CA ASN A 270 -17.87 5.31 6.33
C ASN A 270 -17.60 6.55 5.46
N THR A 271 -16.83 7.51 5.94
CA THR A 271 -16.43 8.72 5.20
C THR A 271 -15.05 8.61 4.55
N THR A 272 -14.40 7.44 4.65
CA THR A 272 -13.14 7.15 3.96
C THR A 272 -13.29 7.24 2.44
N LYS A 273 -12.31 7.86 1.79
CA LYS A 273 -12.34 8.15 0.35
C LYS A 273 -11.14 7.56 -0.38
N LEU A 274 -11.33 7.29 -1.66
CA LEU A 274 -10.26 7.15 -2.64
C LEU A 274 -10.21 8.40 -3.51
N GLU A 275 -9.04 9.00 -3.67
CA GLU A 275 -8.79 10.10 -4.59
C GLU A 275 -7.93 9.59 -5.74
N VAL A 276 -8.44 9.68 -6.96
CA VAL A 276 -7.68 9.41 -8.19
C VAL A 276 -7.22 10.75 -8.74
N ILE A 277 -5.92 10.90 -8.92
CA ILE A 277 -5.27 12.16 -9.32
C ILE A 277 -4.65 11.96 -10.69
N GLY A 278 -4.86 12.89 -11.59
CA GLY A 278 -4.38 12.92 -12.96
C GLY A 278 -5.18 13.92 -13.80
N ASP A 279 -4.87 14.05 -15.08
CA ASP A 279 -5.63 14.93 -15.96
C ASP A 279 -6.98 14.31 -16.33
N MET A 280 -8.06 14.88 -15.79
CA MET A 280 -9.44 14.45 -15.99
C MET A 280 -10.17 15.30 -17.06
N THR A 281 -9.46 16.16 -17.80
CA THR A 281 -10.09 17.06 -18.78
C THR A 281 -10.83 16.33 -19.90
N GLY A 282 -10.45 15.09 -20.20
CA GLY A 282 -11.18 14.21 -21.12
C GLY A 282 -12.54 13.70 -20.59
N LEU A 283 -12.85 13.97 -19.32
CA LEU A 283 -14.08 13.53 -18.65
C LEU A 283 -15.09 14.66 -18.41
N GLN A 284 -14.81 15.88 -18.89
CA GLN A 284 -15.70 17.03 -18.72
C GLN A 284 -16.98 16.88 -19.56
N ASP A 285 -17.99 17.68 -19.23
CA ASP A 285 -19.22 17.75 -20.01
C ASP A 285 -18.93 18.30 -21.42
N VAL A 286 -19.79 17.95 -22.36
CA VAL A 286 -19.74 18.42 -23.74
C VAL A 286 -20.96 19.29 -24.07
N ASN A 287 -20.73 20.31 -24.88
CA ASN A 287 -21.79 21.11 -25.49
C ASN A 287 -22.52 20.31 -26.59
N ALA A 288 -23.64 20.79 -27.07
CA ALA A 288 -24.38 20.17 -28.16
C ALA A 288 -23.59 20.08 -29.48
N ASP A 289 -22.59 20.93 -29.67
CA ASP A 289 -21.67 20.96 -30.82
C ASP A 289 -20.44 20.03 -30.62
N GLY A 290 -20.35 19.33 -29.48
CA GLY A 290 -19.27 18.42 -29.16
C GLY A 290 -18.02 19.04 -28.54
N THR A 291 -18.02 20.34 -28.35
CA THR A 291 -16.90 21.03 -27.70
C THR A 291 -16.94 20.82 -26.19
N ALA A 292 -15.77 20.85 -25.56
CA ALA A 292 -15.63 20.77 -24.12
C ALA A 292 -16.35 21.93 -23.42
N LYS A 293 -17.18 21.63 -22.42
CA LYS A 293 -17.99 22.64 -21.71
C LYS A 293 -17.22 23.30 -20.56
N GLY A 294 -16.11 22.74 -20.14
CA GLY A 294 -15.35 23.24 -18.99
C GLY A 294 -15.98 22.93 -17.63
N THR A 295 -17.10 22.23 -17.61
CA THR A 295 -17.76 21.72 -16.39
C THR A 295 -17.66 20.21 -16.32
N TYR A 296 -17.84 19.67 -15.12
CA TYR A 296 -17.78 18.23 -14.87
C TYR A 296 -19.12 17.76 -14.33
N PRO A 297 -19.55 16.51 -14.65
CA PRO A 297 -20.77 15.98 -14.09
C PRO A 297 -20.65 15.87 -12.57
N THR A 298 -21.76 16.12 -11.88
CA THR A 298 -21.81 16.08 -10.41
C THR A 298 -21.91 14.68 -9.84
N ALA A 299 -22.29 13.71 -10.66
CA ALA A 299 -22.38 12.29 -10.27
C ALA A 299 -22.23 11.38 -11.50
N SER A 300 -21.80 10.15 -11.27
CA SER A 300 -21.82 9.09 -12.29
C SER A 300 -23.24 8.58 -12.51
N THR A 301 -23.56 8.25 -13.77
CA THR A 301 -24.79 7.55 -14.13
C THR A 301 -24.48 6.28 -14.92
N SER A 302 -25.41 5.32 -15.00
CA SER A 302 -25.21 4.09 -15.78
C SER A 302 -25.00 4.36 -17.27
N THR A 303 -25.57 5.44 -17.79
CA THR A 303 -25.41 5.87 -19.18
C THR A 303 -24.14 6.69 -19.40
N ASP A 304 -23.69 7.43 -18.38
CA ASP A 304 -22.52 8.30 -18.44
C ASP A 304 -21.65 8.20 -17.18
N PRO A 305 -20.88 7.10 -17.05
CA PRO A 305 -20.11 6.81 -15.84
C PRO A 305 -18.85 7.64 -15.69
N ARG A 306 -18.24 8.14 -16.77
CA ARG A 306 -16.97 8.87 -16.86
C ARG A 306 -15.79 8.13 -16.26
N ILE A 307 -15.70 8.08 -14.95
CA ILE A 307 -14.72 7.30 -14.20
C ILE A 307 -15.43 6.60 -13.04
N TYR A 308 -15.11 5.33 -12.82
CA TYR A 308 -15.83 4.51 -11.86
C TYR A 308 -14.99 3.34 -11.37
N LEU A 309 -15.40 2.78 -10.24
CA LEU A 309 -14.82 1.55 -9.68
C LEU A 309 -15.76 0.38 -9.98
N GLY A 310 -15.28 -0.60 -10.72
CA GLY A 310 -15.99 -1.87 -10.96
C GLY A 310 -15.46 -2.98 -10.08
N THR A 311 -16.29 -3.96 -9.71
CA THR A 311 -15.88 -5.06 -8.83
C THR A 311 -15.08 -6.14 -9.55
N THR A 312 -15.40 -6.46 -10.79
CA THR A 312 -14.74 -7.56 -11.53
C THR A 312 -14.19 -7.15 -12.89
N SER A 313 -14.83 -6.21 -13.55
CA SER A 313 -14.43 -5.75 -14.88
C SER A 313 -14.81 -4.29 -15.09
N CYS A 314 -14.33 -3.71 -16.19
CA CYS A 314 -14.79 -2.40 -16.65
C CYS A 314 -16.08 -2.47 -17.49
N ALA A 315 -16.75 -3.62 -17.54
CA ALA A 315 -18.06 -3.72 -18.19
C ALA A 315 -19.11 -2.97 -17.35
N ILE A 316 -19.88 -2.14 -18.00
CA ILE A 316 -20.99 -1.44 -17.36
C ILE A 316 -22.17 -2.40 -17.37
N GLY A 317 -22.36 -3.14 -16.29
CA GLY A 317 -23.50 -4.01 -16.08
C GLY A 317 -24.20 -3.57 -14.80
N GLY A 318 -25.48 -3.17 -14.88
CA GLY A 318 -26.26 -2.80 -13.71
C GLY A 318 -26.36 -1.29 -13.44
N THR A 319 -26.94 -0.95 -12.31
CA THR A 319 -27.10 0.43 -11.81
C THR A 319 -25.82 0.90 -11.16
N PHE A 320 -25.42 2.14 -11.48
CA PHE A 320 -24.42 2.85 -10.67
C PHE A 320 -25.06 3.19 -9.34
N GLU A 321 -24.63 2.53 -8.30
CA GLU A 321 -25.08 2.86 -6.97
C GLU A 321 -24.07 3.80 -6.29
N THR A 322 -24.61 4.81 -5.64
CA THR A 322 -23.84 5.57 -4.64
C THR A 322 -23.56 4.72 -3.41
N THR A 323 -24.12 3.51 -3.37
CA THR A 323 -24.02 2.53 -2.29
C THR A 323 -23.73 1.15 -2.87
N ALA A 324 -22.56 0.59 -2.62
CA ALA A 324 -22.21 -0.73 -3.12
C ALA A 324 -22.93 -1.84 -2.36
N SER A 325 -23.82 -2.54 -3.04
CA SER A 325 -24.28 -3.85 -2.63
C SER A 325 -24.24 -4.78 -3.85
N GLY A 326 -23.46 -5.83 -3.77
CA GLY A 326 -23.33 -6.84 -4.83
C GLY A 326 -22.33 -6.46 -5.93
N ASP A 327 -22.56 -6.92 -7.17
CA ASP A 327 -21.68 -6.76 -8.35
C ASP A 327 -21.74 -5.34 -8.98
N ASN A 328 -22.03 -4.31 -8.19
CA ASN A 328 -22.31 -2.97 -8.68
C ASN A 328 -21.05 -2.13 -8.85
N SER A 329 -21.08 -1.24 -9.84
CA SER A 329 -20.03 -0.24 -10.03
C SER A 329 -20.25 0.97 -9.12
N LEU A 330 -19.18 1.51 -8.53
CA LEU A 330 -19.23 2.73 -7.72
C LEU A 330 -18.85 3.94 -8.56
N GLY A 331 -19.75 4.91 -8.64
CA GLY A 331 -19.49 6.21 -9.25
C GLY A 331 -18.67 7.13 -8.35
N PHE A 332 -18.11 8.17 -8.96
CA PHE A 332 -17.42 9.24 -8.20
C PHE A 332 -18.45 10.07 -7.40
N SER A 333 -17.99 10.62 -6.28
CA SER A 333 -18.73 11.61 -5.48
C SER A 333 -18.37 13.06 -5.84
N SER A 334 -17.24 13.25 -6.53
CA SER A 334 -16.77 14.54 -7.03
C SER A 334 -15.78 14.30 -8.17
N LEU A 335 -15.86 15.12 -9.21
CA LEU A 335 -14.96 15.11 -10.36
C LEU A 335 -14.55 16.55 -10.70
N THR A 336 -13.24 16.77 -10.85
CA THR A 336 -12.62 18.05 -11.24
C THR A 336 -11.62 17.81 -12.38
N ALA A 337 -10.94 18.86 -12.86
CA ALA A 337 -9.96 18.74 -13.93
C ALA A 337 -8.75 17.85 -13.58
N ASP A 338 -8.44 17.72 -12.32
CA ASP A 338 -7.22 17.07 -11.81
C ASP A 338 -7.51 15.89 -10.88
N LYS A 339 -8.78 15.66 -10.52
CA LYS A 339 -9.10 14.66 -9.51
C LYS A 339 -10.52 14.09 -9.60
N ALA A 340 -10.65 12.81 -9.35
CA ALA A 340 -11.91 12.11 -9.05
C ALA A 340 -11.90 11.56 -7.62
N VAL A 341 -13.01 11.73 -6.89
CA VAL A 341 -13.16 11.28 -5.50
C VAL A 341 -14.26 10.24 -5.41
N PHE A 342 -13.98 9.13 -4.74
CA PHE A 342 -14.92 8.03 -4.50
C PHE A 342 -15.15 7.86 -3.01
N ASN A 343 -16.41 7.72 -2.61
CA ASN A 343 -16.77 7.37 -1.24
C ASN A 343 -16.90 5.85 -1.14
N ILE A 344 -15.95 5.18 -0.46
CA ILE A 344 -15.89 3.72 -0.41
C ILE A 344 -16.62 3.11 0.79
N SER A 345 -17.48 3.87 1.48
CA SER A 345 -18.17 3.45 2.71
C SER A 345 -18.79 2.05 2.62
N ASN A 346 -19.45 1.74 1.53
CA ASN A 346 -20.22 0.50 1.39
C ASN A 346 -19.34 -0.71 1.05
N PHE A 347 -18.12 -0.50 0.60
CA PHE A 347 -17.15 -1.57 0.37
C PHE A 347 -16.41 -1.98 1.64
N LEU A 348 -16.56 -1.24 2.74
CA LEU A 348 -15.90 -1.57 4.00
C LEU A 348 -16.52 -2.76 4.73
N THR A 349 -17.75 -3.16 4.39
CA THR A 349 -18.43 -4.30 5.02
C THR A 349 -17.94 -5.66 4.53
N GLY A 350 -17.36 -5.71 3.33
CA GLY A 350 -16.72 -6.91 2.79
C GLY A 350 -15.32 -7.16 3.38
N GLY A 351 -14.90 -8.40 3.50
CA GLY A 351 -13.59 -8.77 4.06
C GLY A 351 -12.41 -8.46 3.15
N THR A 352 -12.63 -8.53 1.83
CA THR A 352 -11.63 -8.33 0.76
C THR A 352 -12.29 -7.53 -0.35
N ASN A 353 -11.63 -6.48 -0.80
CA ASN A 353 -12.15 -5.63 -1.85
C ASN A 353 -11.08 -5.42 -2.92
N ASN A 354 -11.38 -5.94 -4.11
CA ASN A 354 -10.62 -5.72 -5.33
C ASN A 354 -11.50 -4.91 -6.27
N LEU A 355 -11.09 -3.69 -6.58
CA LEU A 355 -11.84 -2.77 -7.42
C LEU A 355 -11.03 -2.40 -8.65
N LYS A 356 -11.61 -2.56 -9.82
CA LYS A 356 -11.02 -2.03 -11.06
C LYS A 356 -11.41 -0.58 -11.25
N LEU A 357 -10.41 0.28 -11.40
CA LEU A 357 -10.64 1.66 -11.79
C LEU A 357 -10.76 1.74 -13.30
N CYS A 358 -11.90 2.21 -13.76
CA CYS A 358 -12.28 2.28 -15.16
C CYS A 358 -12.52 3.72 -15.58
N MET A 359 -12.04 4.07 -16.77
CA MET A 359 -12.25 5.38 -17.39
C MET A 359 -13.04 5.21 -18.67
N LYS A 360 -14.09 5.99 -18.84
CA LYS A 360 -14.89 6.13 -20.07
C LYS A 360 -14.91 7.61 -20.47
N PRO A 361 -14.21 7.98 -21.52
CA PRO A 361 -14.24 9.35 -22.02
C PRO A 361 -15.65 9.85 -22.30
N ALA A 362 -15.83 11.14 -22.30
CA ALA A 362 -17.12 11.78 -22.54
C ALA A 362 -17.70 11.34 -23.89
N ILE A 363 -18.91 10.80 -23.87
CA ILE A 363 -19.71 10.54 -25.07
C ILE A 363 -20.66 11.70 -25.22
N GLY A 364 -20.76 12.24 -26.43
CA GLY A 364 -21.70 13.33 -26.70
C GLY A 364 -23.14 12.95 -26.43
N VAL A 365 -24.00 13.96 -26.31
CA VAL A 365 -25.42 13.84 -26.08
C VAL A 365 -26.03 12.88 -27.12
N SER A 366 -26.92 12.01 -26.65
CA SER A 366 -27.62 10.97 -27.41
C SER A 366 -27.87 11.33 -28.88
N GLY A 367 -27.25 10.57 -29.78
CA GLY A 367 -27.43 10.66 -31.23
C GLY A 367 -26.28 11.33 -32.00
N ASN A 368 -25.28 11.89 -31.34
CA ASN A 368 -24.12 12.49 -32.03
C ASN A 368 -22.81 11.86 -31.49
N GLU A 369 -22.41 10.73 -32.08
CA GLU A 369 -21.16 10.03 -31.72
C GLU A 369 -19.89 10.87 -31.97
N ASN A 370 -20.02 12.02 -32.61
CA ASN A 370 -18.93 12.91 -32.98
C ASN A 370 -18.58 13.96 -31.90
N SER A 371 -19.28 13.98 -30.78
CA SER A 371 -19.08 14.97 -29.72
C SER A 371 -18.33 14.38 -28.54
N GLN A 372 -17.07 14.04 -28.73
CA GLN A 372 -16.21 13.51 -27.67
C GLN A 372 -15.12 14.50 -27.34
N VAL A 373 -14.71 14.55 -26.08
CA VAL A 373 -13.55 15.33 -25.64
C VAL A 373 -12.29 14.48 -25.77
N VAL A 374 -11.24 15.09 -26.27
CA VAL A 374 -9.92 14.42 -26.41
C VAL A 374 -9.47 13.87 -25.06
N ILE A 375 -9.08 12.62 -25.04
CA ILE A 375 -8.47 11.96 -23.89
C ILE A 375 -7.07 12.54 -23.70
N PRO A 376 -6.74 13.17 -22.56
CA PRO A 376 -5.42 13.75 -22.35
C PRO A 376 -4.36 12.68 -22.09
N GLU A 377 -3.11 12.97 -22.42
CA GLU A 377 -1.98 12.22 -21.87
C GLU A 377 -1.83 12.54 -20.40
N SER A 378 -1.74 11.54 -19.56
CA SER A 378 -1.57 11.71 -18.11
C SER A 378 -1.05 10.46 -17.44
N ASP A 379 -0.27 10.65 -16.39
CA ASP A 379 -0.01 9.65 -15.37
C ASP A 379 -1.06 9.75 -14.28
N TYR A 380 -1.56 8.59 -13.83
CA TYR A 380 -2.58 8.53 -12.80
C TYR A 380 -2.02 7.91 -11.52
N THR A 381 -2.46 8.46 -10.40
CA THR A 381 -2.19 7.91 -9.07
C THR A 381 -3.49 7.81 -8.29
N VAL A 382 -3.52 6.93 -7.31
CA VAL A 382 -4.64 6.82 -6.37
C VAL A 382 -4.14 6.98 -4.95
N LYS A 383 -4.89 7.74 -4.16
CA LYS A 383 -4.62 7.99 -2.76
C LYS A 383 -5.78 7.49 -1.91
N LEU A 384 -5.49 6.65 -0.93
CA LEU A 384 -6.42 6.37 0.15
C LEU A 384 -6.39 7.55 1.13
N VAL A 385 -7.55 8.15 1.36
CA VAL A 385 -7.77 9.21 2.35
C VAL A 385 -8.60 8.61 3.48
N PRO A 386 -7.95 7.97 4.46
CA PRO A 386 -8.66 7.29 5.52
C PRO A 386 -9.31 8.28 6.47
N VAL A 387 -10.54 8.00 6.86
CA VAL A 387 -11.13 8.55 8.07
C VAL A 387 -11.08 7.43 9.08
N GLN A 388 -10.21 7.60 10.06
CA GLN A 388 -9.84 6.54 10.99
C GLN A 388 -10.94 6.23 11.99
N GLY A 389 -11.06 4.98 12.38
CA GLY A 389 -11.85 4.54 13.52
C GLY A 389 -11.26 5.05 14.82
N THR A 390 -12.04 5.04 15.88
CA THR A 390 -11.59 5.47 17.21
C THR A 390 -10.39 4.61 17.67
N GLY A 391 -9.32 5.28 18.08
CA GLY A 391 -8.11 4.61 18.58
C GLY A 391 -7.12 4.16 17.51
N PHE A 392 -7.30 4.60 16.25
CA PHE A 392 -6.37 4.33 15.16
C PHE A 392 -5.84 5.61 14.52
N VAL A 393 -4.62 5.55 14.00
CA VAL A 393 -3.98 6.62 13.23
C VAL A 393 -3.46 6.03 11.93
N PHE A 394 -4.02 6.45 10.80
CA PHE A 394 -3.58 6.05 9.47
C PHE A 394 -2.93 7.21 8.74
N SER A 395 -1.81 6.95 8.10
CA SER A 395 -1.24 7.84 7.10
C SER A 395 -1.85 7.53 5.74
N GLY A 396 -2.26 8.55 5.00
CA GLY A 396 -2.73 8.37 3.63
C GLY A 396 -1.62 7.79 2.76
N SER A 397 -1.93 6.73 2.00
CA SER A 397 -1.00 6.10 1.06
C SER A 397 -1.36 6.50 -0.36
N THR A 398 -0.36 6.90 -1.14
CA THR A 398 -0.49 7.18 -2.58
C THR A 398 0.22 6.09 -3.36
N GLN A 399 -0.47 5.52 -4.36
CA GLN A 399 0.04 4.47 -5.23
C GLN A 399 -0.09 4.87 -6.69
N THR A 400 0.81 4.37 -7.52
CA THR A 400 0.78 4.62 -8.96
C THR A 400 -0.22 3.70 -9.65
N LEU A 401 -1.08 4.28 -10.46
CA LEU A 401 -1.94 3.62 -11.43
C LEU A 401 -1.24 3.57 -12.80
N SER A 402 -1.98 3.27 -13.83
CA SER A 402 -1.49 3.30 -15.20
C SER A 402 -1.40 4.74 -15.73
N SER A 403 -0.71 4.90 -16.87
CA SER A 403 -0.70 6.12 -17.67
C SER A 403 -1.63 6.01 -18.87
N VAL A 404 -2.06 7.16 -19.37
CA VAL A 404 -2.65 7.31 -20.70
C VAL A 404 -1.63 8.03 -21.58
N THR A 405 -1.32 7.45 -22.71
CA THR A 405 -0.43 8.00 -23.73
C THR A 405 -1.18 8.16 -25.05
N HIS A 406 -0.65 8.97 -25.94
CA HIS A 406 -1.13 9.07 -27.30
C HIS A 406 -0.22 8.29 -28.24
N ASN A 407 -0.78 7.52 -29.16
CA ASN A 407 0.00 7.13 -30.33
C ASN A 407 0.08 8.32 -31.28
N GLY A 408 1.00 8.30 -32.24
CA GLY A 408 1.19 9.38 -33.17
C GLY A 408 1.34 8.87 -34.61
N THR A 409 1.14 9.77 -35.56
CA THR A 409 1.54 9.51 -36.95
C THR A 409 3.05 9.32 -37.01
N VAL A 410 3.46 8.19 -37.50
CA VAL A 410 4.89 7.88 -37.72
C VAL A 410 5.24 8.12 -39.17
N LEU A 411 6.22 8.99 -39.41
CA LEU A 411 6.77 9.25 -40.75
C LEU A 411 8.26 8.93 -40.74
N GLU A 412 8.70 8.15 -41.72
CA GLU A 412 10.10 7.77 -41.87
C GLU A 412 10.72 8.39 -43.10
N ALA A 413 11.81 9.10 -42.90
CA ALA A 413 12.73 9.53 -43.94
C ALA A 413 13.86 8.49 -44.02
N PRO A 414 13.89 7.66 -45.06
CA PRO A 414 14.78 6.51 -45.11
C PRO A 414 16.27 6.88 -45.26
N TYR A 415 16.54 8.09 -45.64
CA TYR A 415 17.90 8.57 -45.82
C TYR A 415 18.03 10.07 -45.61
N PHE A 416 19.10 10.53 -44.96
CA PHE A 416 19.59 11.91 -45.04
C PHE A 416 21.11 11.95 -44.90
N THR A 417 21.74 13.04 -45.32
CA THR A 417 23.19 13.18 -45.23
C THR A 417 23.59 14.55 -44.72
N LEU A 418 24.72 14.58 -43.98
CA LEU A 418 25.42 15.80 -43.56
C LEU A 418 26.75 15.96 -44.31
N THR A 419 26.93 15.24 -45.43
CA THR A 419 28.12 15.39 -46.26
C THR A 419 28.26 16.83 -46.74
N SER A 420 29.47 17.37 -46.69
CA SER A 420 29.74 18.74 -47.12
C SER A 420 29.29 18.99 -48.59
N GLY A 421 28.66 20.12 -48.81
CA GLY A 421 28.06 20.49 -50.10
C GLY A 421 26.64 19.98 -50.33
N TYR A 422 26.13 19.06 -49.51
CA TYR A 422 24.73 18.62 -49.55
C TYR A 422 23.91 19.35 -48.51
N ILE A 423 22.64 19.65 -48.85
CA ILE A 423 21.65 20.22 -47.92
C ILE A 423 20.53 19.21 -47.78
N SER A 424 20.40 18.59 -46.62
CA SER A 424 19.26 17.73 -46.28
C SER A 424 18.31 18.42 -45.37
N ARG A 425 17.00 18.31 -45.66
CA ARG A 425 15.94 18.90 -44.82
C ARG A 425 14.68 18.05 -44.86
N PHE A 426 13.93 18.13 -43.79
CA PHE A 426 12.62 17.50 -43.64
C PHE A 426 11.55 18.59 -43.68
N ILE A 427 10.49 18.35 -44.41
CA ILE A 427 9.36 19.26 -44.55
C ILE A 427 8.14 18.53 -44.07
N LEU A 428 7.57 19.00 -42.92
CA LEU A 428 6.35 18.49 -42.33
C LEU A 428 5.22 19.45 -42.61
N SER A 429 4.07 18.96 -43.07
CA SER A 429 2.87 19.76 -43.30
C SER A 429 1.75 19.29 -42.38
N HIS A 430 1.17 20.21 -41.64
CA HIS A 430 -0.09 19.97 -40.91
C HIS A 430 -1.24 20.50 -41.77
N LEU A 431 -2.02 19.59 -42.34
CA LEU A 431 -3.02 19.91 -43.36
C LEU A 431 -4.31 20.48 -42.80
N ASN A 432 -4.59 20.20 -41.51
CA ASN A 432 -5.82 20.62 -40.84
C ASN A 432 -5.66 21.95 -40.12
N PRO A 433 -6.22 23.07 -40.67
CA PRO A 433 -6.13 24.38 -40.04
C PRO A 433 -7.01 24.51 -38.78
N ASN A 434 -8.01 23.62 -38.63
CA ASN A 434 -8.90 23.57 -37.48
C ASN A 434 -8.44 22.57 -36.40
N GLY A 435 -7.37 21.78 -36.67
CA GLY A 435 -6.76 20.84 -35.75
C GLY A 435 -6.08 21.53 -34.57
N LYS A 436 -5.34 20.76 -33.80
CA LYS A 436 -4.47 21.26 -32.73
C LYS A 436 -3.03 21.30 -33.19
N ASP A 437 -2.22 22.13 -32.58
CA ASP A 437 -0.77 22.10 -32.75
C ASP A 437 -0.25 20.73 -32.32
N ALA A 438 0.57 20.10 -33.15
CA ALA A 438 1.05 18.72 -32.94
C ALA A 438 2.49 18.73 -32.41
N LYS A 439 2.70 18.14 -31.26
CA LYS A 439 4.07 17.85 -30.78
C LYS A 439 4.71 16.76 -31.65
N TYR A 440 6.00 16.86 -31.89
CA TYR A 440 6.73 15.81 -32.56
C TYR A 440 8.02 15.45 -31.83
N THR A 441 8.44 14.19 -32.01
CA THR A 441 9.74 13.65 -31.60
C THR A 441 10.43 13.03 -32.80
N ILE A 442 11.77 13.04 -32.80
CA ILE A 442 12.59 12.50 -33.89
C ILE A 442 13.58 11.48 -33.31
N LYS A 443 13.54 10.28 -33.84
CA LYS A 443 14.54 9.24 -33.58
C LYS A 443 15.44 9.09 -34.79
N VAL A 444 16.75 9.17 -34.60
CA VAL A 444 17.73 9.01 -35.66
C VAL A 444 18.31 7.60 -35.60
N GLN A 445 18.42 6.96 -36.77
CA GLN A 445 19.12 5.70 -36.96
C GLN A 445 20.32 5.96 -37.84
N THR A 446 21.43 5.27 -37.61
CA THR A 446 22.71 5.49 -38.29
C THR A 446 23.25 4.19 -38.82
N ASP A 447 24.19 4.28 -39.75
CA ASP A 447 24.98 3.14 -40.19
C ASP A 447 25.73 2.48 -39.04
N GLU A 448 25.98 1.18 -39.15
CA GLU A 448 26.82 0.46 -38.23
C GLU A 448 28.19 1.14 -38.04
N GLY A 449 28.61 1.22 -36.79
CA GLY A 449 29.86 1.89 -36.39
C GLY A 449 29.79 3.42 -36.32
N SER A 450 28.61 4.02 -36.50
CA SER A 450 28.40 5.47 -36.37
C SER A 450 27.40 5.80 -35.27
N THR A 451 27.66 6.86 -34.52
CA THR A 451 26.78 7.39 -33.48
C THR A 451 26.46 8.87 -33.74
N PRO A 452 25.17 9.28 -33.75
CA PRO A 452 24.80 10.67 -33.98
C PRO A 452 25.02 11.50 -32.70
N VAL A 453 25.58 12.69 -32.87
CA VAL A 453 25.52 13.73 -31.85
C VAL A 453 24.24 14.54 -32.08
N LEU A 454 23.23 14.28 -31.26
CA LEU A 454 21.91 14.84 -31.45
C LEU A 454 21.87 16.33 -31.09
N GLY A 455 21.13 17.08 -31.90
CA GLY A 455 20.72 18.44 -31.65
C GLY A 455 19.28 18.50 -31.11
N THR A 456 18.42 19.24 -31.81
CA THR A 456 17.00 19.38 -31.43
C THR A 456 16.17 18.25 -32.04
N THR A 457 15.68 17.33 -31.21
CA THR A 457 14.90 16.17 -31.64
C THR A 457 13.42 16.25 -31.29
N THR A 458 12.97 17.36 -30.76
CA THR A 458 11.55 17.60 -30.39
C THR A 458 11.11 18.97 -30.85
N GLY A 459 9.81 19.15 -31.06
CA GLY A 459 9.25 20.45 -31.40
C GLY A 459 7.74 20.42 -31.54
N THR A 460 7.19 21.48 -32.13
CA THR A 460 5.75 21.63 -32.38
C THR A 460 5.52 22.00 -33.83
N LEU A 461 4.70 21.20 -34.51
CA LEU A 461 4.15 21.51 -35.84
C LEU A 461 2.84 22.27 -35.65
N LYS A 462 2.82 23.53 -36.07
CA LYS A 462 1.63 24.36 -35.94
C LYS A 462 0.54 23.89 -36.90
N LYS A 463 -0.70 23.91 -36.45
CA LYS A 463 -1.86 23.57 -37.27
C LYS A 463 -1.95 24.42 -38.53
N GLY A 464 -2.31 23.79 -39.64
CA GLY A 464 -2.44 24.46 -40.94
C GLY A 464 -1.15 25.07 -41.48
N THR A 465 0.04 24.63 -41.01
CA THR A 465 1.33 25.21 -41.43
C THR A 465 2.29 24.14 -41.95
N ILE A 466 3.34 24.63 -42.59
CA ILE A 466 4.48 23.82 -43.05
C ILE A 466 5.69 24.18 -42.19
N LEU A 467 6.35 23.16 -41.67
CA LEU A 467 7.59 23.27 -40.90
C LEU A 467 8.75 22.64 -41.69
N GLN A 468 9.80 23.43 -41.87
CA GLN A 468 11.04 22.94 -42.47
C GLN A 468 12.10 22.73 -41.37
N ILE A 469 12.68 21.55 -41.31
CA ILE A 469 13.69 21.18 -40.30
C ILE A 469 14.98 20.77 -41.06
N PRO A 470 16.05 21.59 -41.00
CA PRO A 470 17.36 21.19 -41.55
C PRO A 470 17.90 19.96 -40.81
N ALA A 471 18.46 19.00 -41.51
CA ALA A 471 19.03 17.79 -40.90
C ALA A 471 20.16 18.11 -39.90
N GLY A 472 20.94 19.15 -40.16
CA GLY A 472 21.96 19.65 -39.23
C GLY A 472 21.45 20.18 -37.89
N ASN A 473 20.15 20.51 -37.80
CA ASN A 473 19.52 20.89 -36.51
C ASN A 473 19.19 19.65 -35.67
N ILE A 474 18.96 18.51 -36.30
CA ILE A 474 18.63 17.24 -35.66
C ILE A 474 19.88 16.49 -35.25
N VAL A 475 20.88 16.45 -36.15
CA VAL A 475 22.18 15.83 -35.89
C VAL A 475 23.26 16.85 -36.21
N THR A 476 24.07 17.21 -35.24
CA THR A 476 25.15 18.20 -35.41
C THR A 476 26.38 17.57 -36.07
N LYS A 477 26.65 16.31 -35.82
CA LYS A 477 27.73 15.52 -36.45
C LYS A 477 27.49 14.02 -36.17
N PHE A 478 28.23 13.19 -36.91
CA PHE A 478 28.37 11.76 -36.64
C PHE A 478 29.77 11.46 -36.15
N THR A 479 29.88 10.61 -35.15
CA THR A 479 31.16 10.11 -34.60
C THR A 479 31.22 8.60 -34.81
N LYS A 480 32.39 8.03 -34.86
CA LYS A 480 32.52 6.58 -34.76
C LYS A 480 32.08 6.11 -33.38
N THR A 481 31.49 4.91 -33.33
CA THR A 481 30.99 4.35 -32.07
C THR A 481 32.10 4.15 -31.02
N ASP A 482 33.34 3.94 -31.47
CA ASP A 482 34.53 3.85 -30.60
C ASP A 482 35.13 5.22 -30.19
N GLY A 483 34.55 6.31 -30.67
CA GLY A 483 35.02 7.66 -30.37
C GLY A 483 36.27 8.10 -31.10
N SER A 484 36.81 7.28 -32.03
CA SER A 484 38.13 7.52 -32.67
C SER A 484 38.11 8.56 -33.81
N GLY A 485 37.00 9.22 -34.05
CA GLY A 485 36.87 10.26 -35.08
C GLY A 485 35.48 10.38 -35.67
N ASP A 486 35.39 10.98 -36.86
CA ASP A 486 34.12 11.18 -37.55
C ASP A 486 33.54 9.87 -38.07
N GLY A 487 32.23 9.69 -37.83
CA GLY A 487 31.43 8.60 -38.40
C GLY A 487 30.95 8.90 -39.82
N LYS A 488 30.25 7.94 -40.42
CA LYS A 488 29.60 8.16 -41.74
C LYS A 488 28.53 9.23 -41.58
N PRO A 489 28.55 10.33 -42.37
CA PRO A 489 27.68 11.47 -42.21
C PRO A 489 26.30 11.26 -42.83
N ARG A 490 25.65 10.12 -42.54
CA ARG A 490 24.34 9.75 -43.06
C ARG A 490 23.52 8.93 -42.07
N GLY A 491 22.20 8.97 -42.20
CA GLY A 491 21.27 8.23 -41.37
C GLY A 491 19.85 8.25 -41.94
N SER A 492 18.92 7.64 -41.19
CA SER A 492 17.49 7.79 -41.37
C SER A 492 16.87 8.49 -40.18
N ALA A 493 15.68 9.06 -40.34
CA ALA A 493 14.98 9.78 -39.30
C ALA A 493 13.53 9.31 -39.23
N VAL A 494 13.08 8.93 -38.03
CA VAL A 494 11.71 8.54 -37.73
C VAL A 494 11.07 9.65 -36.93
N PHE A 495 10.02 10.24 -37.46
CA PHE A 495 9.23 11.29 -36.82
C PHE A 495 7.97 10.67 -36.24
N THR A 496 7.72 10.88 -34.94
CA THR A 496 6.44 10.58 -34.29
C THR A 496 5.75 11.89 -34.02
N ILE A 497 4.58 12.11 -34.62
CA ILE A 497 3.85 13.38 -34.60
C ILE A 497 2.48 13.13 -33.99
N VAL A 498 2.15 13.83 -32.91
CA VAL A 498 0.89 13.67 -32.17
C VAL A 498 -0.24 14.39 -32.91
N ALA A 499 -0.61 13.82 -34.04
CA ALA A 499 -1.73 14.27 -34.88
C ALA A 499 -2.27 13.09 -35.69
N PRO A 500 -3.56 13.11 -36.10
CA PRO A 500 -4.14 12.11 -36.97
C PRO A 500 -3.35 11.89 -38.26
N ASN A 501 -3.33 10.66 -38.75
CA ASN A 501 -2.59 10.29 -39.97
C ASN A 501 -2.93 11.13 -41.18
N ASN A 502 -4.22 11.50 -41.31
CA ASN A 502 -4.70 12.30 -42.45
C ASN A 502 -4.35 13.79 -42.33
N ASP A 503 -3.97 14.23 -41.15
CA ASP A 503 -3.66 15.65 -40.88
C ASP A 503 -2.17 15.97 -41.12
N VAL A 504 -1.31 14.97 -41.31
CA VAL A 504 0.13 15.19 -41.41
C VAL A 504 0.71 14.53 -42.62
N GLN A 505 1.53 15.26 -43.35
CA GLN A 505 2.36 14.75 -44.43
C GLN A 505 3.82 15.17 -44.22
N GLY A 506 4.74 14.37 -44.73
CA GLY A 506 6.16 14.65 -44.66
C GLY A 506 6.87 14.39 -46.00
N VAL A 507 7.79 15.29 -46.33
CA VAL A 507 8.70 15.15 -47.47
C VAL A 507 10.12 15.34 -46.96
N TYR A 508 10.99 14.48 -47.36
CA TYR A 508 12.42 14.64 -47.22
C TYR A 508 13.02 15.19 -48.50
N GLN A 509 13.91 16.17 -48.39
CA GLN A 509 14.60 16.79 -49.53
C GLN A 509 16.10 16.78 -49.34
N THR A 510 16.81 16.50 -50.43
CA THR A 510 18.26 16.70 -50.50
C THR A 510 18.59 17.57 -51.71
N VAL A 511 19.45 18.55 -51.50
CA VAL A 511 20.04 19.36 -52.57
C VAL A 511 21.49 18.96 -52.68
N ASN A 512 21.93 18.55 -53.89
CA ASN A 512 23.28 18.18 -54.15
C ASN A 512 24.18 19.42 -54.39
N PRO A 513 25.51 19.27 -54.49
CA PRO A 513 26.43 20.41 -54.77
C PRO A 513 26.18 21.11 -56.11
N SER A 514 25.52 20.47 -57.08
CA SER A 514 25.15 21.06 -58.36
C SER A 514 23.85 21.87 -58.29
N GLY A 515 23.17 21.91 -57.15
CA GLY A 515 21.90 22.60 -56.97
C GLY A 515 20.66 21.76 -57.34
N GLU A 516 20.82 20.50 -57.71
CA GLU A 516 19.69 19.62 -58.04
C GLU A 516 18.97 19.21 -56.76
N VAL A 517 17.65 19.24 -56.79
CA VAL A 517 16.78 18.90 -55.67
C VAL A 517 16.13 17.55 -55.85
N THR A 518 16.36 16.65 -54.93
CA THR A 518 15.62 15.39 -54.84
C THR A 518 14.63 15.49 -53.71
N SER A 519 13.35 15.22 -53.98
CA SER A 519 12.27 15.21 -52.99
C SER A 519 11.63 13.83 -52.92
N ILE A 520 11.57 13.24 -51.76
CA ILE A 520 11.02 11.90 -51.50
C ILE A 520 9.95 12.01 -50.41
N PRO A 521 8.73 11.52 -50.66
CA PRO A 521 7.73 11.43 -49.57
C PRO A 521 8.26 10.55 -48.43
N MET A 522 8.00 10.95 -47.20
CA MET A 522 8.26 10.10 -46.04
C MET A 522 7.25 8.95 -46.04
N THR A 523 7.73 7.76 -45.71
CA THR A 523 6.89 6.56 -45.62
C THR A 523 6.30 6.39 -44.25
N ARG A 524 5.20 5.65 -44.17
CA ARG A 524 4.61 5.23 -42.88
C ARG A 524 5.04 3.79 -42.61
N PRO A 525 5.63 3.47 -41.42
CA PRO A 525 6.00 2.09 -41.10
C PRO A 525 4.77 1.19 -41.10
N GLY A 526 4.88 0.04 -41.76
CA GLY A 526 3.77 -0.91 -41.89
C GLY A 526 2.90 -0.69 -43.15
N GLY A 527 3.33 0.18 -44.04
CA GLY A 527 2.60 0.57 -45.23
C GLY A 527 2.08 -0.59 -46.09
N ALA A 528 0.80 -0.87 -45.90
CA ALA A 528 -0.03 -0.98 -47.08
C ALA A 528 -0.06 0.44 -47.64
N ASP A 529 0.36 0.56 -48.89
CA ASP A 529 0.36 1.81 -49.63
C ASP A 529 -0.92 2.59 -49.35
N GLY A 530 -0.75 3.78 -48.78
CA GLY A 530 -1.88 4.63 -48.50
C GLY A 530 -2.46 5.15 -49.83
N ASN A 531 -3.44 4.44 -50.33
CA ASN A 531 -4.43 4.90 -51.29
C ASN A 531 -5.79 4.88 -50.59
#